data_df031fa9f7007bdf5efee73b563c4d5f
#
_entry.id   df031fa9f7007bdf5efee73b563c4d5f
#
_cell.length_a   1.000
_cell.length_b   1.000
_cell.length_c   1.000
_cell.angle_alpha   90.00
_cell.angle_beta   90.00
_cell.angle_gamma   90.00
#
_symmetry.space_group_name_H-M   'P 1'
#
loop_
_entity.id
_entity.type
_entity.pdbx_description
1 polymer ?
#
loop_
_entity_poly.entity_id
_entity_poly.type
_entity_poly.pdbx_seq_one_letter_code
_entity_poly.pdbx_strand_id
1 'polypeptide(L)'
;LLLPFIVFRPKDPFQPEFILNAYFILVVALGPLVVAAFFPDLFEHGVYGYAMYLIAIGYLGINFGFLVGRSFLKRGQSLRSLNHPLSSPSAQKVLVKIFLGIGFLGGAIFFARAGQIPIMAENKEIARVDALSVSGNGYFLYLMTLLMVGVAFKAVSVYSSPYRNERYEASAERFLFLVALIVGVFLTGSGSRRYAIWTILYVLIVRHYCVSRLSFRSVLMVAVVAFSAVNLFEMFRNPFSDTTVDFTTTSLFRFVIYASNFEKVLSSFVNSDIHYFGSTFFMDVLTMLPGKQMDYQSWLKEQAGLEFEGFGIPPTIIGDFFINFGEVGVVLLCAVYGCLVRVLYSKCIVNKVYGSGSLVVYVLLLEVSMKVLTSGLSAQMMSAIWIFSVLVFSYFFSLSIFRKRRSG
;
A
#
# COMPACT_ATOMS: atom_id res chain seq x y z
N LEU A 1 -11.78 -4.26 19.68
CA LEU A 1 -11.52 -3.70 18.35
C LEU A 1 -11.97 -2.24 18.21
N LEU A 2 -13.09 -1.81 18.79
CA LEU A 2 -13.61 -0.43 18.64
C LEU A 2 -12.97 0.60 19.58
N LEU A 3 -12.23 0.18 20.60
CA LEU A 3 -11.60 1.03 21.61
C LEU A 3 -10.77 2.19 20.99
N PRO A 4 -9.95 2.00 19.96
CA PRO A 4 -9.19 3.09 19.37
C PRO A 4 -10.04 4.22 18.81
N PHE A 5 -11.20 3.93 18.22
CA PHE A 5 -12.11 4.97 17.70
C PHE A 5 -12.68 5.82 18.82
N ILE A 6 -12.92 5.23 20.00
CA ILE A 6 -13.39 5.94 21.21
C ILE A 6 -12.25 6.80 21.79
N VAL A 7 -11.04 6.24 21.89
CA VAL A 7 -9.87 6.91 22.49
C VAL A 7 -9.35 8.03 21.59
N PHE A 8 -9.16 7.74 20.29
CA PHE A 8 -8.59 8.72 19.37
C PHE A 8 -9.59 9.73 18.84
N ARG A 9 -10.88 9.39 18.77
CA ARG A 9 -11.95 10.22 18.21
C ARG A 9 -11.52 10.91 16.91
N PRO A 10 -11.12 10.14 15.88
CA PRO A 10 -10.57 10.70 14.67
C PRO A 10 -11.60 11.60 13.97
N LYS A 11 -11.18 12.82 13.61
CA LYS A 11 -12.03 13.80 12.91
C LYS A 11 -11.84 13.77 11.40
N ASP A 12 -10.85 13.00 10.93
CA ASP A 12 -10.43 12.92 9.53
C ASP A 12 -10.37 11.44 9.12
N PRO A 13 -11.11 11.03 8.07
CA PRO A 13 -11.15 9.63 7.63
C PRO A 13 -9.81 9.12 7.08
N PHE A 14 -8.90 10.00 6.68
CA PHE A 14 -7.55 9.62 6.22
C PHE A 14 -6.49 9.77 7.31
N GLN A 15 -6.89 10.08 8.53
CA GLN A 15 -5.98 10.06 9.68
C GLN A 15 -5.57 8.61 9.97
N PRO A 16 -4.28 8.33 10.23
CA PRO A 16 -3.80 6.96 10.43
C PRO A 16 -4.57 6.17 11.48
N GLU A 17 -4.93 6.81 12.59
CA GLU A 17 -5.70 6.18 13.67
C GLU A 17 -7.09 5.73 13.23
N PHE A 18 -7.62 6.27 12.14
CA PHE A 18 -8.87 5.79 11.56
C PHE A 18 -8.62 4.78 10.46
N ILE A 19 -7.92 5.19 9.39
CA ILE A 19 -7.81 4.38 8.17
C ILE A 19 -7.06 3.06 8.41
N LEU A 20 -5.98 3.07 9.21
CA LEU A 20 -5.22 1.86 9.49
C LEU A 20 -5.95 0.94 10.47
N ASN A 21 -6.64 1.49 11.49
CA ASN A 21 -7.45 0.67 12.38
C ASN A 21 -8.65 0.05 11.64
N ALA A 22 -9.36 0.83 10.81
CA ALA A 22 -10.47 0.31 10.01
C ALA A 22 -9.99 -0.80 9.05
N TYR A 23 -8.86 -0.58 8.39
CA TYR A 23 -8.27 -1.55 7.47
C TYR A 23 -7.76 -2.81 8.21
N PHE A 24 -7.09 -2.64 9.34
CA PHE A 24 -6.65 -3.77 10.18
C PHE A 24 -7.82 -4.62 10.64
N ILE A 25 -8.88 -3.98 11.14
CA ILE A 25 -10.08 -4.69 11.58
C ILE A 25 -10.70 -5.47 10.42
N LEU A 26 -10.90 -4.81 9.26
CA LEU A 26 -11.55 -5.44 8.11
C LEU A 26 -10.73 -6.60 7.54
N VAL A 27 -9.42 -6.47 7.45
CA VAL A 27 -8.59 -7.44 6.70
C VAL A 27 -7.91 -8.46 7.62
N VAL A 28 -7.46 -8.02 8.80
CA VAL A 28 -6.66 -8.89 9.69
C VAL A 28 -7.50 -9.49 10.81
N ALA A 29 -8.34 -8.68 11.47
CA ALA A 29 -9.04 -9.14 12.66
C ALA A 29 -10.39 -9.82 12.36
N LEU A 30 -11.15 -9.35 11.35
CA LEU A 30 -12.42 -9.98 10.99
C LEU A 30 -12.25 -11.31 10.25
N GLY A 31 -11.16 -11.48 9.50
CA GLY A 31 -10.90 -12.71 8.76
C GLY A 31 -11.04 -13.97 9.62
N PRO A 32 -10.27 -14.11 10.71
CA PRO A 32 -10.37 -15.26 11.60
C PRO A 32 -11.77 -15.47 12.19
N LEU A 33 -12.48 -14.38 12.53
CA LEU A 33 -13.84 -14.48 13.07
C LEU A 33 -14.84 -14.99 12.02
N VAL A 34 -14.71 -14.56 10.77
CA VAL A 34 -15.53 -15.04 9.66
C VAL A 34 -15.27 -16.52 9.40
N VAL A 35 -14.00 -16.94 9.41
CA VAL A 35 -13.65 -18.35 9.21
C VAL A 35 -14.17 -19.20 10.35
N ALA A 36 -14.00 -18.79 11.60
CA ALA A 36 -14.52 -19.53 12.74
C ALA A 36 -16.06 -19.68 12.71
N ALA A 37 -16.78 -18.68 12.20
CA ALA A 37 -18.23 -18.69 12.15
C ALA A 37 -18.81 -19.46 10.96
N PHE A 38 -18.15 -19.44 9.78
CA PHE A 38 -18.70 -19.96 8.53
C PHE A 38 -17.92 -21.14 7.95
N PHE A 39 -16.66 -21.32 8.36
CA PHE A 39 -15.74 -22.31 7.80
C PHE A 39 -14.88 -22.95 8.91
N PRO A 40 -15.47 -23.49 9.99
CA PRO A 40 -14.72 -24.00 11.14
C PRO A 40 -13.73 -25.11 10.79
N ASP A 41 -14.05 -25.91 9.76
CA ASP A 41 -13.21 -27.03 9.31
C ASP A 41 -11.92 -26.59 8.58
N LEU A 42 -11.81 -25.29 8.24
CA LEU A 42 -10.60 -24.76 7.62
C LEU A 42 -9.50 -24.41 8.64
N PHE A 43 -9.79 -24.46 9.94
CA PHE A 43 -8.81 -24.17 10.98
C PHE A 43 -8.21 -25.42 11.61
N GLU A 44 -6.91 -25.42 11.80
CA GLU A 44 -6.25 -26.30 12.75
C GLU A 44 -6.49 -25.77 14.18
N HIS A 45 -7.37 -26.41 14.92
CA HIS A 45 -7.85 -25.94 16.23
C HIS A 45 -6.75 -25.58 17.25
N GLY A 46 -5.51 -26.09 17.09
CA GLY A 46 -4.40 -25.83 18.00
C GLY A 46 -3.77 -24.43 17.88
N VAL A 47 -3.85 -23.79 16.73
CA VAL A 47 -3.12 -22.53 16.43
C VAL A 47 -4.04 -21.30 16.51
N TYR A 48 -5.33 -21.49 16.34
CA TYR A 48 -6.31 -20.41 16.26
C TYR A 48 -6.30 -19.46 17.47
N GLY A 49 -6.36 -20.02 18.67
CA GLY A 49 -6.35 -19.22 19.91
C GLY A 49 -5.09 -18.36 20.02
N TYR A 50 -3.95 -18.92 19.64
CA TYR A 50 -2.68 -18.22 19.64
C TYR A 50 -2.60 -17.15 18.56
N ALA A 51 -3.14 -17.42 17.36
CA ALA A 51 -3.25 -16.44 16.30
C ALA A 51 -4.09 -15.22 16.73
N MET A 52 -5.23 -15.44 17.38
CA MET A 52 -6.07 -14.36 17.91
C MET A 52 -5.38 -13.57 19.02
N TYR A 53 -4.60 -14.22 19.87
CA TYR A 53 -3.77 -13.56 20.87
C TYR A 53 -2.73 -12.65 20.23
N LEU A 54 -1.97 -13.14 19.22
CA LEU A 54 -0.98 -12.35 18.49
C LEU A 54 -1.62 -11.14 17.78
N ILE A 55 -2.78 -11.33 17.14
CA ILE A 55 -3.53 -10.24 16.52
C ILE A 55 -3.90 -9.19 17.58
N ALA A 56 -4.35 -9.59 18.74
CA ALA A 56 -4.76 -8.67 19.81
C ALA A 56 -3.57 -7.85 20.34
N ILE A 57 -2.44 -8.50 20.67
CA ILE A 57 -1.26 -7.78 21.18
C ILE A 57 -0.61 -6.88 20.11
N GLY A 58 -0.59 -7.32 18.83
CA GLY A 58 -0.11 -6.49 17.74
C GLY A 58 -1.01 -5.28 17.49
N TYR A 59 -2.33 -5.44 17.56
CA TYR A 59 -3.29 -4.34 17.46
C TYR A 59 -3.11 -3.33 18.59
N LEU A 60 -2.94 -3.79 19.82
CA LEU A 60 -2.64 -2.93 20.95
C LEU A 60 -1.29 -2.22 20.77
N GLY A 61 -0.28 -2.92 20.28
CA GLY A 61 1.02 -2.34 19.93
C GLY A 61 0.90 -1.19 18.95
N ILE A 62 0.22 -1.37 17.81
CA ILE A 62 -0.01 -0.30 16.80
C ILE A 62 -0.66 0.93 17.45
N ASN A 63 -1.70 0.71 18.24
CA ASN A 63 -2.43 1.81 18.88
C ASN A 63 -1.62 2.51 19.98
N PHE A 64 -0.81 1.77 20.74
CA PHE A 64 0.16 2.35 21.67
C PHE A 64 1.17 3.22 20.91
N GLY A 65 1.67 2.72 19.76
CA GLY A 65 2.53 3.50 18.86
C GLY A 65 1.91 4.81 18.41
N PHE A 66 0.62 4.84 18.07
CA PHE A 66 -0.08 6.09 17.74
C PHE A 66 -0.11 7.06 18.92
N LEU A 67 -0.31 6.60 20.16
CA LEU A 67 -0.26 7.44 21.36
C LEU A 67 1.13 8.05 21.56
N VAL A 68 2.17 7.22 21.46
CA VAL A 68 3.58 7.66 21.56
C VAL A 68 3.90 8.67 20.46
N GLY A 69 3.52 8.40 19.22
CA GLY A 69 3.70 9.31 18.08
C GLY A 69 3.01 10.67 18.25
N ARG A 70 1.85 10.70 18.94
CA ARG A 70 1.19 11.97 19.30
C ARG A 70 1.98 12.79 20.32
N SER A 71 2.60 12.16 21.29
CA SER A 71 3.33 12.85 22.36
C SER A 71 4.61 13.54 21.84
N PHE A 72 5.29 12.96 20.87
CA PHE A 72 6.45 13.59 20.23
C PHE A 72 6.12 14.90 19.52
N LEU A 73 4.88 15.13 19.13
CA LEU A 73 4.47 16.24 18.26
C LEU A 73 3.95 17.46 19.00
N LYS A 74 3.62 17.33 20.28
CA LYS A 74 3.25 18.47 21.13
C LYS A 74 4.38 19.49 21.35
N ARG A 75 5.64 19.10 21.03
CA ARG A 75 6.84 19.93 21.21
C ARG A 75 7.40 20.54 19.93
N GLY A 76 6.87 20.21 18.75
CA GLY A 76 7.38 20.71 17.48
C GLY A 76 6.75 22.04 17.10
N GLN A 77 7.54 23.11 17.11
CA GLN A 77 7.15 24.39 16.53
C GLN A 77 6.83 24.21 15.04
N SER A 78 5.76 24.88 14.57
CA SER A 78 5.44 25.03 13.15
C SER A 78 6.65 25.59 12.41
N LEU A 79 7.44 24.73 11.80
CA LEU A 79 8.43 25.15 10.81
C LEU A 79 7.66 25.69 9.61
N ARG A 80 7.57 27.02 9.49
CA ARG A 80 7.05 27.74 8.34
C ARG A 80 7.90 27.38 7.11
N SER A 81 7.58 26.30 6.43
CA SER A 81 8.21 25.90 5.17
C SER A 81 7.42 26.45 3.98
N LEU A 82 7.34 27.77 3.83
CA LEU A 82 6.74 28.40 2.65
C LEU A 82 7.57 28.19 1.37
N ASN A 83 8.84 27.80 1.49
CA ASN A 83 9.79 27.73 0.35
C ASN A 83 10.46 26.34 0.22
N HIS A 84 9.68 25.26 0.34
CA HIS A 84 10.27 23.92 0.14
C HIS A 84 10.39 23.60 -1.37
N PRO A 85 11.50 23.00 -1.83
CA PRO A 85 11.72 22.68 -3.25
C PRO A 85 10.59 21.86 -3.89
N LEU A 86 10.04 20.87 -3.18
CA LEU A 86 8.92 20.03 -3.64
C LEU A 86 7.60 20.80 -3.83
N SER A 87 7.49 22.02 -3.31
CA SER A 87 6.33 22.90 -3.48
C SER A 87 6.41 23.77 -4.72
N SER A 88 7.55 23.80 -5.42
CA SER A 88 7.73 24.60 -6.63
C SER A 88 6.81 24.12 -7.75
N PRO A 89 5.85 24.94 -8.24
CA PRO A 89 4.92 24.54 -9.31
C PRO A 89 5.64 24.12 -10.60
N SER A 90 6.77 24.75 -10.91
CA SER A 90 7.59 24.40 -12.08
C SER A 90 8.26 23.03 -11.92
N ALA A 91 8.82 22.75 -10.73
CA ALA A 91 9.41 21.44 -10.46
C ALA A 91 8.36 20.33 -10.51
N GLN A 92 7.18 20.57 -9.92
CA GLN A 92 6.07 19.62 -9.98
C GLN A 92 5.63 19.33 -11.42
N LYS A 93 5.49 20.36 -12.27
CA LYS A 93 5.14 20.17 -13.69
C LYS A 93 6.16 19.32 -14.45
N VAL A 94 7.44 19.50 -14.18
CA VAL A 94 8.51 18.71 -14.83
C VAL A 94 8.51 17.28 -14.27
N LEU A 95 8.41 17.09 -12.96
CA LEU A 95 8.33 15.77 -12.34
C LEU A 95 7.13 14.96 -12.87
N VAL A 96 5.95 15.58 -13.05
CA VAL A 96 4.80 14.93 -13.68
C VAL A 96 5.16 14.37 -15.06
N LYS A 97 5.79 15.20 -15.91
CA LYS A 97 6.18 14.74 -17.26
C LYS A 97 7.20 13.61 -17.22
N ILE A 98 8.20 13.71 -16.34
CA ILE A 98 9.24 12.67 -16.17
C ILE A 98 8.60 11.37 -15.72
N PHE A 99 7.81 11.40 -14.65
CA PHE A 99 7.23 10.17 -14.09
C PHE A 99 6.19 9.53 -15.01
N LEU A 100 5.35 10.31 -15.66
CA LEU A 100 4.43 9.77 -16.65
C LEU A 100 5.18 9.22 -17.87
N GLY A 101 6.17 9.93 -18.40
CA GLY A 101 6.97 9.49 -19.55
C GLY A 101 7.73 8.18 -19.26
N ILE A 102 8.51 8.17 -18.17
CA ILE A 102 9.28 6.97 -17.79
C ILE A 102 8.34 5.82 -17.42
N GLY A 103 7.23 6.12 -16.75
CA GLY A 103 6.27 5.11 -16.35
C GLY A 103 5.56 4.45 -17.54
N PHE A 104 5.13 5.22 -18.56
CA PHE A 104 4.55 4.63 -19.77
C PHE A 104 5.60 3.85 -20.57
N LEU A 105 6.83 4.36 -20.69
CA LEU A 105 7.91 3.64 -21.34
C LEU A 105 8.23 2.33 -20.60
N GLY A 106 8.34 2.38 -19.27
CA GLY A 106 8.54 1.18 -18.44
C GLY A 106 7.45 0.14 -18.64
N GLY A 107 6.18 0.57 -18.65
CA GLY A 107 5.05 -0.33 -18.90
C GLY A 107 5.04 -0.91 -20.32
N ALA A 108 5.35 -0.12 -21.34
CA ALA A 108 5.46 -0.59 -22.71
C ALA A 108 6.54 -1.69 -22.84
N ILE A 109 7.72 -1.46 -22.23
CA ILE A 109 8.80 -2.45 -22.21
C ILE A 109 8.38 -3.70 -21.41
N PHE A 110 7.73 -3.52 -20.26
CA PHE A 110 7.21 -4.63 -19.44
C PHE A 110 6.31 -5.56 -20.27
N PHE A 111 5.31 -5.01 -20.96
CA PHE A 111 4.39 -5.80 -21.78
C PHE A 111 5.06 -6.39 -23.02
N ALA A 112 5.95 -5.64 -23.68
CA ALA A 112 6.69 -6.15 -24.84
C ALA A 112 7.57 -7.37 -24.46
N ARG A 113 8.23 -7.34 -23.30
CA ARG A 113 9.05 -8.43 -22.81
C ARG A 113 8.26 -9.63 -22.31
N ALA A 114 7.09 -9.38 -21.74
CA ALA A 114 6.15 -10.43 -21.33
C ALA A 114 5.52 -11.16 -22.53
N GLY A 115 5.58 -10.58 -23.73
CA GLY A 115 4.96 -11.13 -24.95
C GLY A 115 3.42 -11.05 -24.96
N GLN A 116 2.81 -10.67 -23.86
CA GLN A 116 1.36 -10.55 -23.70
C GLN A 116 1.01 -9.56 -22.60
N ILE A 117 -0.21 -9.07 -22.62
CA ILE A 117 -0.77 -8.26 -21.52
C ILE A 117 -1.43 -9.22 -20.53
N PRO A 118 -0.89 -9.41 -19.30
CA PRO A 118 -1.36 -10.46 -18.37
C PRO A 118 -2.86 -10.46 -18.09
N ILE A 119 -3.51 -9.29 -18.03
CA ILE A 119 -4.97 -9.20 -17.80
C ILE A 119 -5.80 -9.75 -18.97
N MET A 120 -5.23 -9.83 -20.17
CA MET A 120 -5.93 -10.32 -21.39
C MET A 120 -5.67 -11.81 -21.63
N ALA A 121 -4.78 -12.44 -20.87
CA ALA A 121 -4.49 -13.86 -20.99
C ALA A 121 -5.66 -14.70 -20.47
N GLU A 122 -5.81 -15.92 -20.98
CA GLU A 122 -6.79 -16.89 -20.53
C GLU A 122 -6.61 -17.21 -19.05
N ASN A 123 -5.40 -17.59 -18.64
CA ASN A 123 -5.04 -17.73 -17.23
C ASN A 123 -4.22 -16.51 -16.78
N LYS A 124 -4.90 -15.53 -16.20
CA LYS A 124 -4.32 -14.23 -15.84
C LYS A 124 -3.29 -14.31 -14.72
N GLU A 125 -3.42 -15.29 -13.81
CA GLU A 125 -2.49 -15.44 -12.69
C GLU A 125 -1.17 -16.06 -13.16
N ILE A 126 -1.24 -17.12 -13.94
CA ILE A 126 -0.05 -17.73 -14.57
C ILE A 126 0.65 -16.69 -15.45
N ALA A 127 -0.09 -16.01 -16.33
CA ALA A 127 0.48 -15.00 -17.21
C ALA A 127 1.16 -13.84 -16.45
N ARG A 128 0.67 -13.48 -15.25
CA ARG A 128 1.33 -12.51 -14.38
C ARG A 128 2.63 -13.03 -13.81
N VAL A 129 2.64 -14.28 -13.36
CA VAL A 129 3.86 -14.93 -12.84
C VAL A 129 4.89 -15.08 -13.95
N ASP A 130 4.48 -15.56 -15.12
CA ASP A 130 5.34 -15.69 -16.30
C ASP A 130 5.95 -14.34 -16.70
N ALA A 131 5.13 -13.28 -16.74
CA ALA A 131 5.62 -11.94 -17.04
C ALA A 131 6.68 -11.46 -16.03
N LEU A 132 6.57 -11.83 -14.75
CA LEU A 132 7.55 -11.48 -13.72
C LEU A 132 8.78 -12.38 -13.73
N SER A 133 8.65 -13.63 -14.17
CA SER A 133 9.75 -14.60 -14.28
C SER A 133 10.75 -14.26 -15.39
N VAL A 134 10.35 -13.46 -16.39
CA VAL A 134 11.26 -12.93 -17.41
C VAL A 134 12.33 -12.09 -16.73
N SER A 135 13.59 -12.51 -16.88
CA SER A 135 14.75 -11.87 -16.23
C SER A 135 14.74 -10.35 -16.37
N GLY A 136 14.78 -9.64 -15.25
CA GLY A 136 14.80 -8.17 -15.21
C GLY A 136 13.46 -7.48 -15.51
N ASN A 137 12.38 -8.20 -15.81
CA ASN A 137 11.08 -7.58 -16.11
C ASN A 137 10.45 -6.91 -14.88
N GLY A 138 10.77 -7.38 -13.68
CA GLY A 138 10.37 -6.76 -12.43
C GLY A 138 10.81 -5.29 -12.32
N TYR A 139 11.97 -4.91 -12.85
CA TYR A 139 12.43 -3.51 -12.86
C TYR A 139 11.51 -2.62 -13.70
N PHE A 140 11.04 -3.11 -14.84
CA PHE A 140 10.10 -2.37 -15.70
C PHE A 140 8.73 -2.23 -15.05
N LEU A 141 8.30 -3.21 -14.25
CA LEU A 141 7.10 -3.07 -13.42
C LEU A 141 7.28 -1.95 -12.37
N TYR A 142 8.44 -1.86 -11.71
CA TYR A 142 8.71 -0.73 -10.79
C TYR A 142 8.73 0.61 -11.53
N LEU A 143 9.36 0.71 -12.70
CA LEU A 143 9.31 1.92 -13.52
C LEU A 143 7.87 2.29 -13.90
N MET A 144 7.05 1.32 -14.26
CA MET A 144 5.63 1.51 -14.57
C MET A 144 4.86 2.09 -13.37
N THR A 145 5.21 1.76 -12.12
CA THR A 145 4.55 2.35 -10.93
C THR A 145 4.82 3.84 -10.77
N LEU A 146 5.82 4.43 -11.46
CA LEU A 146 6.04 5.87 -11.49
C LEU A 146 4.84 6.64 -12.06
N LEU A 147 3.98 5.99 -12.84
CA LEU A 147 2.72 6.58 -13.29
C LEU A 147 1.86 7.05 -12.12
N MET A 148 1.77 6.26 -11.05
CA MET A 148 1.01 6.62 -9.84
C MET A 148 1.62 7.86 -9.17
N VAL A 149 2.96 7.90 -9.08
CA VAL A 149 3.68 9.07 -8.55
C VAL A 149 3.42 10.31 -9.40
N GLY A 150 3.45 10.16 -10.72
CA GLY A 150 3.11 11.22 -11.66
C GLY A 150 1.68 11.76 -11.45
N VAL A 151 0.71 10.87 -11.24
CA VAL A 151 -0.68 11.26 -10.91
C VAL A 151 -0.75 11.98 -9.56
N ALA A 152 -0.03 11.52 -8.53
CA ALA A 152 0.00 12.20 -7.23
C ALA A 152 0.56 13.63 -7.34
N PHE A 153 1.68 13.83 -8.04
CA PHE A 153 2.21 15.17 -8.30
C PHE A 153 1.25 16.02 -9.14
N LYS A 154 0.58 15.44 -10.15
CA LYS A 154 -0.41 16.14 -10.97
C LYS A 154 -1.60 16.59 -10.12
N ALA A 155 -2.11 15.72 -9.25
CA ALA A 155 -3.20 16.04 -8.34
C ALA A 155 -2.82 17.22 -7.42
N VAL A 156 -1.64 17.18 -6.80
CA VAL A 156 -1.14 18.29 -5.98
C VAL A 156 -1.02 19.56 -6.80
N SER A 157 -0.48 19.50 -8.02
CA SER A 157 -0.30 20.68 -8.87
C SER A 157 -1.64 21.32 -9.30
N VAL A 158 -2.70 20.51 -9.49
CA VAL A 158 -4.05 20.98 -9.83
C VAL A 158 -4.72 21.60 -8.62
N TYR A 159 -4.73 20.88 -7.49
CA TYR A 159 -5.49 21.28 -6.31
C TYR A 159 -4.79 22.32 -5.41
N SER A 160 -3.47 22.49 -5.51
CA SER A 160 -2.71 23.50 -4.75
C SER A 160 -2.48 24.80 -5.52
N SER A 161 -3.04 24.97 -6.71
CA SER A 161 -2.87 26.18 -7.51
C SER A 161 -3.57 27.37 -6.85
N PRO A 162 -2.88 28.51 -6.65
CA PRO A 162 -3.49 29.72 -6.06
C PRO A 162 -4.44 30.44 -7.05
N TYR A 163 -4.32 30.16 -8.35
CA TYR A 163 -5.14 30.79 -9.40
C TYR A 163 -6.38 29.93 -9.68
N ARG A 164 -7.37 30.04 -8.78
CA ARG A 164 -8.64 29.30 -8.88
C ARG A 164 -9.69 30.16 -9.59
N ASN A 165 -10.00 29.78 -10.82
CA ASN A 165 -11.20 30.21 -11.51
C ASN A 165 -12.13 29.00 -11.68
N GLU A 166 -13.39 29.07 -11.26
CA GLU A 166 -14.32 27.93 -11.17
C GLU A 166 -14.42 27.09 -12.46
N ARG A 167 -14.43 27.76 -13.65
CA ARG A 167 -14.49 27.06 -14.94
C ARG A 167 -13.21 26.30 -15.26
N TYR A 168 -12.07 26.87 -14.92
CA TYR A 168 -10.77 26.21 -15.12
C TYR A 168 -10.58 25.02 -14.19
N GLU A 169 -11.09 25.14 -12.96
CA GLU A 169 -11.05 24.07 -11.96
C GLU A 169 -11.82 22.83 -12.41
N ALA A 170 -13.08 23.00 -12.83
CA ALA A 170 -13.89 21.87 -13.26
C ALA A 170 -13.28 21.11 -14.46
N SER A 171 -12.66 21.85 -15.41
CA SER A 171 -11.98 21.25 -16.55
C SER A 171 -10.70 20.53 -16.14
N ALA A 172 -9.86 21.15 -15.30
CA ALA A 172 -8.62 20.57 -14.82
C ALA A 172 -8.84 19.34 -13.92
N GLU A 173 -9.91 19.36 -13.11
CA GLU A 173 -10.31 18.23 -12.27
C GLU A 173 -10.81 17.05 -13.13
N ARG A 174 -11.67 17.29 -14.12
CA ARG A 174 -12.11 16.25 -15.08
C ARG A 174 -10.93 15.64 -15.83
N PHE A 175 -10.01 16.48 -16.30
CA PHE A 175 -8.80 16.01 -16.97
C PHE A 175 -7.91 15.19 -16.05
N LEU A 176 -7.76 15.57 -14.77
CA LEU A 176 -7.02 14.81 -13.77
C LEU A 176 -7.64 13.42 -13.54
N PHE A 177 -8.96 13.34 -13.38
CA PHE A 177 -9.66 12.07 -13.22
C PHE A 177 -9.53 11.18 -14.47
N LEU A 178 -9.60 11.77 -15.67
CA LEU A 178 -9.37 11.04 -16.92
C LEU A 178 -7.93 10.47 -16.97
N VAL A 179 -6.92 11.27 -16.62
CA VAL A 179 -5.53 10.81 -16.55
C VAL A 179 -5.38 9.69 -15.51
N ALA A 180 -5.98 9.85 -14.33
CA ALA A 180 -5.95 8.82 -13.29
C ALA A 180 -6.63 7.52 -13.75
N LEU A 181 -7.73 7.62 -14.47
CA LEU A 181 -8.43 6.47 -15.04
C LEU A 181 -7.58 5.76 -16.11
N ILE A 182 -7.01 6.50 -17.05
CA ILE A 182 -6.14 5.94 -18.11
C ILE A 182 -4.93 5.25 -17.47
N VAL A 183 -4.27 5.91 -16.52
CA VAL A 183 -3.14 5.33 -15.78
C VAL A 183 -3.57 4.09 -15.00
N GLY A 184 -4.71 4.14 -14.32
CA GLY A 184 -5.25 3.01 -13.57
C GLY A 184 -5.52 1.79 -14.47
N VAL A 185 -6.17 1.99 -15.60
CA VAL A 185 -6.44 0.94 -16.60
C VAL A 185 -5.14 0.37 -17.15
N PHE A 186 -4.18 1.22 -17.53
CA PHE A 186 -2.88 0.78 -18.04
C PHE A 186 -2.12 -0.07 -17.00
N LEU A 187 -2.09 0.37 -15.76
CA LEU A 187 -1.44 -0.36 -14.65
C LEU A 187 -2.12 -1.70 -14.36
N THR A 188 -3.45 -1.77 -14.50
CA THR A 188 -4.22 -3.01 -14.33
C THR A 188 -3.83 -4.07 -15.37
N GLY A 189 -3.33 -3.66 -16.54
CA GLY A 189 -2.78 -4.56 -17.55
C GLY A 189 -1.72 -5.54 -17.02
N SER A 190 -0.97 -5.16 -15.97
CA SER A 190 -0.01 -6.04 -15.27
C SER A 190 -0.68 -7.20 -14.50
N GLY A 191 -2.00 -7.30 -14.49
CA GLY A 191 -2.77 -8.28 -13.69
C GLY A 191 -3.05 -7.83 -12.26
N SER A 192 -2.60 -6.64 -11.83
CA SER A 192 -2.79 -6.14 -10.47
C SER A 192 -3.74 -4.95 -10.40
N ARG A 193 -4.97 -5.19 -9.97
CA ARG A 193 -6.02 -4.16 -9.77
C ARG A 193 -5.71 -3.14 -8.67
N ARG A 194 -4.83 -3.49 -7.72
CA ARG A 194 -4.48 -2.60 -6.61
C ARG A 194 -3.95 -1.25 -7.08
N TYR A 195 -3.22 -1.22 -8.19
CA TYR A 195 -2.65 0.00 -8.72
C TYR A 195 -3.72 1.00 -9.20
N ALA A 196 -4.78 0.51 -9.85
CA ALA A 196 -5.90 1.37 -10.26
C ALA A 196 -6.60 2.01 -9.05
N ILE A 197 -6.86 1.20 -8.02
CA ILE A 197 -7.50 1.67 -6.78
C ILE A 197 -6.65 2.75 -6.12
N TRP A 198 -5.36 2.49 -5.94
CA TRP A 198 -4.45 3.46 -5.32
C TRP A 198 -4.30 4.74 -6.13
N THR A 199 -4.27 4.64 -7.48
CA THR A 199 -4.22 5.82 -8.35
C THR A 199 -5.41 6.75 -8.11
N ILE A 200 -6.62 6.18 -7.99
CA ILE A 200 -7.84 6.95 -7.68
C ILE A 200 -7.79 7.49 -6.24
N LEU A 201 -7.37 6.66 -5.27
CA LEU A 201 -7.25 7.08 -3.88
C LEU A 201 -6.27 8.24 -3.69
N TYR A 202 -5.17 8.28 -4.43
CA TYR A 202 -4.24 9.41 -4.41
C TYR A 202 -4.93 10.73 -4.76
N VAL A 203 -5.71 10.72 -5.84
CA VAL A 203 -6.47 11.91 -6.27
C VAL A 203 -7.48 12.32 -5.18
N LEU A 204 -8.22 11.37 -4.63
CA LEU A 204 -9.22 11.63 -3.60
C LEU A 204 -8.61 12.15 -2.29
N ILE A 205 -7.48 11.57 -1.84
CA ILE A 205 -6.79 12.02 -0.62
C ILE A 205 -6.23 13.43 -0.82
N VAL A 206 -5.59 13.70 -1.95
CA VAL A 206 -5.06 15.04 -2.25
C VAL A 206 -6.20 16.05 -2.34
N ARG A 207 -7.32 15.71 -3.00
CA ARG A 207 -8.53 16.53 -3.05
C ARG A 207 -9.08 16.85 -1.66
N HIS A 208 -9.13 15.84 -0.78
CA HIS A 208 -9.60 15.97 0.61
C HIS A 208 -8.82 17.02 1.40
N TYR A 209 -7.50 17.05 1.24
CA TYR A 209 -6.65 17.99 1.99
C TYR A 209 -6.46 19.36 1.33
N CYS A 210 -6.70 19.47 0.02
CA CYS A 210 -6.51 20.72 -0.72
C CYS A 210 -7.80 21.49 -0.96
N VAL A 211 -8.92 20.80 -1.20
CA VAL A 211 -10.17 21.44 -1.66
C VAL A 211 -11.24 21.41 -0.59
N SER A 212 -11.71 20.23 -0.26
CA SER A 212 -12.81 20.07 0.72
C SER A 212 -12.68 18.72 1.42
N ARG A 213 -12.90 18.74 2.73
CA ARG A 213 -12.88 17.53 3.53
C ARG A 213 -14.01 16.59 3.14
N LEU A 214 -13.65 15.37 2.74
CA LEU A 214 -14.63 14.31 2.51
C LEU A 214 -15.22 13.85 3.84
N SER A 215 -16.53 13.65 3.88
CA SER A 215 -17.19 13.09 5.05
C SER A 215 -16.85 11.60 5.21
N PHE A 216 -16.98 11.06 6.43
CA PHE A 216 -16.85 9.63 6.68
C PHE A 216 -17.80 8.79 5.81
N ARG A 217 -19.04 9.30 5.60
CA ARG A 217 -20.03 8.64 4.71
C ARG A 217 -19.53 8.56 3.28
N SER A 218 -18.95 9.64 2.75
CA SER A 218 -18.39 9.65 1.38
C SER A 218 -17.23 8.68 1.24
N VAL A 219 -16.33 8.62 2.22
CA VAL A 219 -15.20 7.67 2.20
C VAL A 219 -15.69 6.23 2.31
N LEU A 220 -16.69 5.96 3.15
CA LEU A 220 -17.32 4.65 3.25
C LEU A 220 -17.97 4.24 1.92
N MET A 221 -18.70 5.14 1.26
CA MET A 221 -19.27 4.85 -0.07
C MET A 221 -18.19 4.52 -1.10
N VAL A 222 -17.10 5.29 -1.13
CA VAL A 222 -15.96 5.00 -2.01
C VAL A 222 -15.35 3.64 -1.69
N ALA A 223 -15.21 3.29 -0.41
CA ALA A 223 -14.69 1.99 0.02
C ALA A 223 -15.61 0.84 -0.41
N VAL A 224 -16.93 0.99 -0.25
CA VAL A 224 -17.92 -0.01 -0.71
C VAL A 224 -17.88 -0.18 -2.22
N VAL A 225 -17.85 0.92 -2.98
CA VAL A 225 -17.75 0.86 -4.46
C VAL A 225 -16.44 0.19 -4.89
N ALA A 226 -15.31 0.56 -4.27
CA ALA A 226 -14.01 -0.06 -4.56
C ALA A 226 -14.00 -1.55 -4.22
N PHE A 227 -14.56 -1.93 -3.08
CA PHE A 227 -14.68 -3.34 -2.68
C PHE A 227 -15.57 -4.13 -3.65
N SER A 228 -16.73 -3.59 -4.04
CA SER A 228 -17.61 -4.22 -5.02
C SER A 228 -16.93 -4.36 -6.39
N ALA A 229 -16.26 -3.32 -6.87
CA ALA A 229 -15.51 -3.36 -8.12
C ALA A 229 -14.40 -4.42 -8.10
N VAL A 230 -13.69 -4.54 -6.98
CA VAL A 230 -12.65 -5.56 -6.78
C VAL A 230 -13.23 -6.98 -6.82
N ASN A 231 -14.40 -7.21 -6.21
CA ASN A 231 -15.05 -8.53 -6.21
C ASN A 231 -15.63 -8.88 -7.59
N LEU A 232 -16.29 -7.92 -8.25
CA LEU A 232 -16.75 -8.10 -9.63
C LEU A 232 -15.58 -8.45 -10.57
N PHE A 233 -14.47 -7.73 -10.44
CA PHE A 233 -13.26 -8.03 -11.23
C PHE A 233 -12.74 -9.45 -10.98
N GLU A 234 -12.82 -9.96 -9.73
CA GLU A 234 -12.40 -11.32 -9.40
C GLU A 234 -13.30 -12.37 -10.04
N MET A 235 -14.62 -12.15 -10.03
CA MET A 235 -15.57 -13.03 -10.70
C MET A 235 -15.27 -13.16 -12.19
N PHE A 236 -14.90 -12.05 -12.85
CA PHE A 236 -14.47 -12.06 -14.27
C PHE A 236 -13.08 -12.68 -14.48
N ARG A 237 -12.26 -12.74 -13.44
CA ARG A 237 -10.89 -13.26 -13.53
C ARG A 237 -10.80 -14.78 -13.45
N ASN A 238 -11.73 -15.44 -12.75
CA ASN A 238 -11.75 -16.88 -12.54
C ASN A 238 -12.83 -17.57 -13.39
N PRO A 239 -12.64 -17.72 -14.72
CA PRO A 239 -13.61 -18.37 -15.59
C PRO A 239 -13.68 -19.89 -15.41
N PHE A 240 -12.75 -20.51 -14.65
CA PHE A 240 -12.62 -21.96 -14.53
C PHE A 240 -13.25 -22.57 -13.28
N SER A 241 -13.98 -21.82 -12.48
CA SER A 241 -14.81 -22.47 -11.47
C SER A 241 -16.10 -22.96 -12.14
N ASP A 242 -16.17 -24.27 -12.43
CA ASP A 242 -17.42 -24.96 -12.80
C ASP A 242 -18.54 -24.80 -11.74
N THR A 243 -18.20 -24.20 -10.63
CA THR A 243 -19.13 -23.75 -9.59
C THR A 243 -19.50 -22.29 -9.85
N THR A 244 -20.77 -21.98 -9.89
CA THR A 244 -21.31 -20.60 -9.87
C THR A 244 -20.83 -19.89 -8.61
N VAL A 245 -19.62 -19.32 -8.66
CA VAL A 245 -19.07 -18.54 -7.56
C VAL A 245 -19.85 -17.23 -7.50
N ASP A 246 -20.74 -17.11 -6.55
CA ASP A 246 -21.53 -15.91 -6.34
C ASP A 246 -20.68 -14.79 -5.71
N PHE A 247 -21.22 -13.56 -5.73
CA PHE A 247 -20.56 -12.39 -5.16
C PHE A 247 -20.28 -12.54 -3.66
N THR A 248 -21.15 -13.23 -2.93
CA THR A 248 -21.04 -13.45 -1.50
C THR A 248 -19.86 -14.35 -1.17
N THR A 249 -19.78 -15.50 -1.84
CA THR A 249 -18.65 -16.45 -1.69
C THR A 249 -17.32 -15.80 -2.04
N THR A 250 -17.26 -15.05 -3.17
CA THR A 250 -16.04 -14.30 -3.55
C THR A 250 -15.62 -13.28 -2.50
N SER A 251 -16.60 -12.58 -1.92
CA SER A 251 -16.35 -11.57 -0.87
C SER A 251 -15.85 -12.21 0.42
N LEU A 252 -16.49 -13.29 0.87
CA LEU A 252 -16.09 -14.03 2.06
C LEU A 252 -14.72 -14.69 1.90
N PHE A 253 -14.43 -15.24 0.73
CA PHE A 253 -13.15 -15.88 0.46
C PHE A 253 -11.94 -14.94 0.65
N ARG A 254 -12.12 -13.64 0.48
CA ARG A 254 -11.05 -12.66 0.75
C ARG A 254 -10.66 -12.57 2.22
N PHE A 255 -11.64 -12.65 3.10
CA PHE A 255 -11.38 -12.68 4.55
C PHE A 255 -10.76 -14.01 4.94
N VAL A 256 -11.27 -15.10 4.37
CA VAL A 256 -10.77 -16.47 4.61
C VAL A 256 -9.30 -16.59 4.20
N ILE A 257 -8.91 -16.12 3.02
CA ILE A 257 -7.55 -16.30 2.50
C ILE A 257 -6.47 -15.65 3.37
N TYR A 258 -6.74 -14.45 3.92
CA TYR A 258 -5.78 -13.79 4.81
C TYR A 258 -5.67 -14.50 6.16
N ALA A 259 -6.80 -14.97 6.71
CA ALA A 259 -6.83 -15.71 7.94
C ALA A 259 -6.14 -17.07 7.81
N SER A 260 -6.48 -17.84 6.77
CA SER A 260 -5.87 -19.13 6.48
C SER A 260 -4.36 -19.03 6.19
N ASN A 261 -3.94 -18.02 5.43
CA ASN A 261 -2.52 -17.80 5.19
C ASN A 261 -1.76 -17.45 6.48
N PHE A 262 -2.33 -16.59 7.32
CA PHE A 262 -1.72 -16.24 8.59
C PHE A 262 -1.60 -17.47 9.52
N GLU A 263 -2.63 -18.29 9.59
CA GLU A 263 -2.63 -19.53 10.39
C GLU A 263 -1.59 -20.53 9.88
N LYS A 264 -1.52 -20.79 8.55
CA LYS A 264 -0.52 -21.69 7.95
C LYS A 264 0.90 -21.23 8.23
N VAL A 265 1.16 -19.93 8.08
CA VAL A 265 2.44 -19.34 8.43
C VAL A 265 2.73 -19.53 9.91
N LEU A 266 1.77 -19.24 10.77
CA LEU A 266 1.94 -19.36 12.22
C LEU A 266 2.20 -20.80 12.64
N SER A 267 1.46 -21.78 12.09
CA SER A 267 1.65 -23.22 12.40
C SER A 267 3.04 -23.71 12.06
N SER A 268 3.67 -23.15 11.03
CA SER A 268 5.03 -23.53 10.62
C SER A 268 6.12 -22.99 11.55
N PHE A 269 5.85 -21.90 12.28
CA PHE A 269 6.85 -21.23 13.13
C PHE A 269 6.57 -21.29 14.63
N VAL A 270 5.35 -21.63 15.07
CA VAL A 270 4.96 -21.60 16.48
C VAL A 270 5.74 -22.60 17.34
N ASN A 271 6.13 -23.72 16.76
CA ASN A 271 6.89 -24.77 17.42
C ASN A 271 8.41 -24.70 17.14
N SER A 272 8.86 -23.67 16.41
CA SER A 272 10.28 -23.50 16.12
C SER A 272 10.86 -22.45 17.06
N ASP A 273 11.98 -22.77 17.72
CA ASP A 273 12.77 -21.80 18.50
C ASP A 273 13.60 -20.88 17.60
N ILE A 274 13.41 -20.96 16.27
CA ILE A 274 14.22 -20.22 15.29
C ILE A 274 13.55 -18.88 15.00
N HIS A 275 14.26 -17.81 15.32
CA HIS A 275 13.90 -16.45 14.91
C HIS A 275 14.93 -15.89 13.92
N TYR A 276 14.46 -15.15 12.92
CA TYR A 276 15.30 -14.66 11.81
C TYR A 276 15.91 -13.27 12.04
N PHE A 277 15.62 -12.62 13.16
CA PHE A 277 16.20 -11.35 13.63
C PHE A 277 16.26 -10.25 12.55
N GLY A 278 15.23 -10.17 11.70
CA GLY A 278 15.11 -9.17 10.64
C GLY A 278 15.83 -9.52 9.34
N SER A 279 16.48 -10.67 9.22
CA SER A 279 17.14 -11.09 7.96
C SER A 279 16.12 -11.24 6.82
N THR A 280 14.88 -11.63 7.11
CA THR A 280 13.82 -11.74 6.10
C THR A 280 13.45 -10.41 5.46
N PHE A 281 13.66 -9.28 6.16
CA PHE A 281 13.35 -7.94 5.64
C PHE A 281 14.15 -7.60 4.38
N PHE A 282 15.28 -8.24 4.18
CA PHE A 282 16.16 -7.96 3.06
C PHE A 282 16.09 -8.99 1.93
N MET A 283 15.32 -10.09 2.07
CA MET A 283 15.24 -11.13 1.05
C MET A 283 14.83 -10.58 -0.32
N ASP A 284 13.73 -9.83 -0.38
CA ASP A 284 13.29 -9.23 -1.65
C ASP A 284 14.27 -8.17 -2.18
N VAL A 285 15.01 -7.50 -1.29
CA VAL A 285 16.06 -6.54 -1.70
C VAL A 285 17.23 -7.27 -2.34
N LEU A 286 17.60 -8.43 -1.80
CA LEU A 286 18.68 -9.25 -2.35
C LEU A 286 18.37 -9.80 -3.75
N THR A 287 17.09 -9.95 -4.12
CA THR A 287 16.71 -10.35 -5.48
C THR A 287 17.11 -9.33 -6.56
N MET A 288 17.48 -8.11 -6.17
CA MET A 288 18.05 -7.12 -7.10
C MET A 288 19.51 -7.41 -7.46
N LEU A 289 20.21 -8.23 -6.68
CA LEU A 289 21.59 -8.59 -6.96
C LEU A 289 21.65 -9.67 -8.03
N PRO A 290 22.73 -9.70 -8.85
CA PRO A 290 22.90 -10.75 -9.83
C PRO A 290 23.06 -12.11 -9.15
N GLY A 291 22.42 -13.13 -9.74
CA GLY A 291 22.40 -14.50 -9.24
C GLY A 291 20.97 -15.00 -8.98
N LYS A 292 20.84 -16.29 -8.66
CA LYS A 292 19.56 -16.90 -8.32
C LYS A 292 19.30 -16.68 -6.83
N GLN A 293 18.53 -15.66 -6.53
CA GLN A 293 18.07 -15.33 -5.17
C GLN A 293 16.64 -15.81 -4.98
N MET A 294 16.34 -16.33 -3.79
CA MET A 294 14.96 -16.68 -3.40
C MET A 294 14.25 -15.43 -2.86
N ASP A 295 13.07 -15.13 -3.39
CA ASP A 295 12.23 -14.07 -2.86
C ASP A 295 11.53 -14.51 -1.57
N TYR A 296 11.10 -13.52 -0.77
CA TYR A 296 10.49 -13.77 0.52
C TYR A 296 9.24 -14.65 0.44
N GLN A 297 8.40 -14.46 -0.58
CA GLN A 297 7.15 -15.22 -0.72
C GLN A 297 7.40 -16.67 -1.10
N SER A 298 8.38 -16.94 -1.96
CA SER A 298 8.80 -18.29 -2.32
C SER A 298 9.40 -19.00 -1.11
N TRP A 299 10.27 -18.33 -0.37
CA TRP A 299 10.84 -18.84 0.87
C TRP A 299 9.74 -19.19 1.89
N LEU A 300 8.77 -18.29 2.08
CA LEU A 300 7.69 -18.48 3.06
C LEU A 300 6.80 -19.68 2.70
N LYS A 301 6.52 -19.88 1.41
CA LYS A 301 5.81 -21.09 0.92
C LYS A 301 6.57 -22.37 1.22
N GLU A 302 7.88 -22.37 0.97
CA GLU A 302 8.73 -23.51 1.26
C GLU A 302 8.71 -23.85 2.76
N GLN A 303 8.83 -22.84 3.64
CA GLN A 303 8.74 -23.04 5.09
C GLN A 303 7.34 -23.52 5.54
N ALA A 304 6.30 -23.13 4.83
CA ALA A 304 4.91 -23.57 5.10
C ALA A 304 4.55 -24.90 4.43
N GLY A 305 5.50 -25.56 3.75
CA GLY A 305 5.25 -26.81 3.04
C GLY A 305 4.23 -26.71 1.91
N LEU A 306 4.16 -25.55 1.25
CA LEU A 306 3.17 -25.25 0.21
C LEU A 306 3.81 -25.24 -1.17
N GLU A 307 3.45 -26.24 -1.97
CA GLU A 307 3.92 -26.41 -3.35
C GLU A 307 2.86 -25.95 -4.36
N PHE A 308 2.64 -24.65 -4.47
CA PHE A 308 1.80 -24.11 -5.53
C PHE A 308 2.43 -22.88 -6.17
N GLU A 309 2.20 -22.73 -7.47
CA GLU A 309 2.62 -21.55 -8.22
C GLU A 309 1.53 -20.46 -8.19
N GLY A 310 1.92 -19.21 -8.40
CA GLY A 310 1.01 -18.10 -8.58
C GLY A 310 1.04 -17.09 -7.44
N PHE A 311 0.06 -17.10 -6.52
CA PHE A 311 -0.02 -16.08 -5.48
C PHE A 311 0.88 -16.37 -4.27
N GLY A 312 1.27 -15.31 -3.55
CA GLY A 312 2.01 -15.42 -2.29
C GLY A 312 1.09 -15.69 -1.09
N ILE A 313 1.69 -16.12 0.02
CA ILE A 313 1.04 -16.31 1.31
C ILE A 313 1.40 -15.16 2.27
N PRO A 314 0.72 -14.02 2.20
CA PRO A 314 1.07 -12.87 3.02
C PRO A 314 0.87 -13.18 4.51
N PRO A 315 1.93 -13.04 5.36
CA PRO A 315 1.87 -13.40 6.78
C PRO A 315 1.19 -12.34 7.63
N THR A 316 0.74 -11.22 7.06
CA THR A 316 0.40 -9.98 7.74
C THR A 316 1.61 -9.34 8.45
N ILE A 317 1.46 -8.12 8.96
CA ILE A 317 2.50 -7.48 9.79
C ILE A 317 2.78 -8.29 11.07
N ILE A 318 1.74 -8.95 11.60
CA ILE A 318 1.82 -9.73 12.84
C ILE A 318 2.70 -10.96 12.64
N GLY A 319 2.40 -11.77 11.61
CA GLY A 319 3.18 -12.97 11.30
C GLY A 319 4.61 -12.66 10.93
N ASP A 320 4.84 -11.59 10.15
CA ASP A 320 6.18 -11.18 9.76
C ASP A 320 7.05 -10.78 10.96
N PHE A 321 6.51 -10.02 11.90
CA PHE A 321 7.22 -9.65 13.12
C PHE A 321 7.39 -10.83 14.07
N PHE A 322 6.42 -11.76 14.10
CA PHE A 322 6.53 -13.00 14.87
C PHE A 322 7.65 -13.90 14.35
N ILE A 323 7.73 -14.13 13.05
CA ILE A 323 8.80 -14.91 12.40
C ILE A 323 10.19 -14.36 12.77
N ASN A 324 10.32 -13.05 12.80
CA ASN A 324 11.62 -12.41 13.02
C ASN A 324 12.00 -12.31 14.50
N PHE A 325 11.06 -12.03 15.41
CA PHE A 325 11.38 -11.65 16.78
C PHE A 325 10.42 -12.21 17.84
N GLY A 326 9.56 -13.17 17.47
CA GLY A 326 8.58 -13.75 18.36
C GLY A 326 7.53 -12.74 18.86
N GLU A 327 6.87 -13.05 19.98
CA GLU A 327 5.82 -12.22 20.57
C GLU A 327 6.29 -10.82 20.93
N VAL A 328 7.49 -10.72 21.49
CA VAL A 328 8.11 -9.42 21.85
C VAL A 328 8.26 -8.54 20.62
N GLY A 329 8.69 -9.14 19.50
CA GLY A 329 8.78 -8.47 18.21
C GLY A 329 7.43 -7.94 17.73
N VAL A 330 6.38 -8.73 17.88
CA VAL A 330 5.01 -8.30 17.51
C VAL A 330 4.63 -7.03 18.28
N VAL A 331 4.78 -7.01 19.60
CA VAL A 331 4.40 -5.84 20.42
C VAL A 331 5.26 -4.62 20.09
N LEU A 332 6.58 -4.78 20.10
CA LEU A 332 7.51 -3.65 19.95
C LEU A 332 7.50 -3.09 18.53
N LEU A 333 7.58 -3.94 17.51
CA LEU A 333 7.65 -3.47 16.12
C LEU A 333 6.30 -2.94 15.63
N CYS A 334 5.17 -3.49 16.10
CA CYS A 334 3.87 -2.88 15.87
C CYS A 334 3.75 -1.49 16.53
N ALA A 335 4.31 -1.30 17.73
CA ALA A 335 4.34 0.02 18.36
C ALA A 335 5.24 1.00 17.60
N VAL A 336 6.42 0.59 17.18
CA VAL A 336 7.30 1.40 16.32
C VAL A 336 6.60 1.77 15.02
N TYR A 337 5.97 0.81 14.35
CA TYR A 337 5.21 1.05 13.13
C TYR A 337 4.11 2.10 13.33
N GLY A 338 3.25 1.93 14.34
CA GLY A 338 2.19 2.90 14.66
C GLY A 338 2.75 4.30 14.94
N CYS A 339 3.86 4.38 15.72
CA CYS A 339 4.53 5.64 16.00
C CYS A 339 5.05 6.32 14.72
N LEU A 340 5.77 5.59 13.87
CA LEU A 340 6.33 6.12 12.62
C LEU A 340 5.25 6.67 11.69
N VAL A 341 4.15 5.92 11.49
CA VAL A 341 3.05 6.37 10.63
C VAL A 341 2.35 7.60 11.20
N ARG A 342 2.20 7.66 12.52
CA ARG A 342 1.63 8.85 13.18
C ARG A 342 2.54 10.08 13.05
N VAL A 343 3.83 9.92 13.24
CA VAL A 343 4.84 10.99 13.06
C VAL A 343 4.81 11.48 11.61
N LEU A 344 4.76 10.56 10.64
CA LEU A 344 4.65 10.88 9.22
C LEU A 344 3.43 11.74 8.92
N TYR A 345 2.24 11.31 9.36
CA TYR A 345 1.01 12.08 9.21
C TYR A 345 1.17 13.50 9.73
N SER A 346 1.70 13.64 10.93
CA SER A 346 1.85 14.95 11.55
C SER A 346 2.85 15.84 10.83
N LYS A 347 3.96 15.31 10.38
CA LYS A 347 4.94 16.06 9.58
C LYS A 347 4.38 16.47 8.22
N CYS A 348 3.69 15.58 7.54
CA CYS A 348 3.20 15.84 6.19
C CYS A 348 1.89 16.65 6.16
N ILE A 349 0.93 16.31 7.00
CA ILE A 349 -0.43 16.88 6.94
C ILE A 349 -0.60 18.03 7.94
N VAL A 350 -0.21 17.84 9.21
CA VAL A 350 -0.42 18.87 10.23
C VAL A 350 0.59 20.01 10.06
N ASN A 351 1.87 19.68 9.98
CA ASN A 351 2.95 20.68 9.92
C ASN A 351 3.33 21.08 8.48
N LYS A 352 2.90 20.32 7.47
CA LYS A 352 3.19 20.56 6.04
C LYS A 352 4.68 20.88 5.79
N VAL A 353 5.57 20.10 6.40
CA VAL A 353 7.04 20.34 6.40
C VAL A 353 7.62 20.51 4.98
N TYR A 354 7.06 19.78 4.00
CA TYR A 354 7.46 19.87 2.59
C TYR A 354 6.51 20.74 1.77
N GLY A 355 5.73 21.63 2.37
CA GLY A 355 4.72 22.44 1.72
C GLY A 355 3.66 21.58 1.02
N SER A 356 3.26 21.96 -0.21
CA SER A 356 2.30 21.17 -1.00
C SER A 356 2.84 19.77 -1.39
N GLY A 357 4.16 19.60 -1.52
CA GLY A 357 4.81 18.30 -1.74
C GLY A 357 4.63 17.29 -0.59
N SER A 358 4.29 17.78 0.61
CA SER A 358 3.97 16.90 1.77
C SER A 358 2.85 15.93 1.48
N LEU A 359 1.88 16.30 0.65
CA LEU A 359 0.76 15.42 0.29
C LEU A 359 1.22 14.26 -0.57
N VAL A 360 2.15 14.48 -1.52
CA VAL A 360 2.74 13.38 -2.31
C VAL A 360 3.46 12.40 -1.40
N VAL A 361 4.29 12.91 -0.48
CA VAL A 361 5.00 12.08 0.50
C VAL A 361 4.01 11.26 1.32
N TYR A 362 2.94 11.90 1.80
CA TYR A 362 1.93 11.24 2.64
C TYR A 362 1.19 10.12 1.91
N VAL A 363 0.67 10.37 0.70
CA VAL A 363 -0.13 9.36 -0.02
C VAL A 363 0.70 8.15 -0.41
N LEU A 364 1.96 8.35 -0.83
CA LEU A 364 2.87 7.26 -1.19
C LEU A 364 3.25 6.41 0.02
N LEU A 365 3.57 7.03 1.15
CA LEU A 365 3.94 6.31 2.37
C LEU A 365 2.72 5.69 3.07
N LEU A 366 1.52 6.28 2.94
CA LEU A 366 0.28 5.66 3.41
C LEU A 366 -0.02 4.36 2.65
N GLU A 367 0.19 4.34 1.32
CA GLU A 367 0.06 3.12 0.52
C GLU A 367 0.99 2.02 1.03
N VAL A 368 2.28 2.31 1.22
CA VAL A 368 3.24 1.33 1.77
C VAL A 368 2.79 0.86 3.14
N SER A 369 2.36 1.80 4.01
CA SER A 369 1.89 1.45 5.35
C SER A 369 0.71 0.48 5.31
N MET A 370 -0.28 0.71 4.46
CA MET A 370 -1.43 -0.21 4.32
C MET A 370 -1.01 -1.58 3.75
N LYS A 371 -0.05 -1.61 2.83
CA LYS A 371 0.48 -2.89 2.31
C LYS A 371 1.24 -3.67 3.37
N VAL A 372 2.02 -3.00 4.22
CA VAL A 372 2.75 -3.64 5.33
C VAL A 372 1.78 -4.33 6.29
N LEU A 373 0.61 -3.74 6.58
CA LEU A 373 -0.39 -4.37 7.44
C LEU A 373 -0.83 -5.76 6.95
N THR A 374 -0.98 -5.93 5.64
CA THR A 374 -1.50 -7.18 5.05
C THR A 374 -0.44 -8.16 4.61
N SER A 375 0.72 -7.67 4.20
CA SER A 375 1.75 -8.51 3.58
C SER A 375 3.03 -8.66 4.42
N GLY A 376 3.13 -7.91 5.52
CA GLY A 376 4.36 -7.83 6.30
C GLY A 376 5.36 -6.81 5.74
N LEU A 377 6.36 -6.47 6.55
CA LEU A 377 7.43 -5.55 6.19
C LEU A 377 8.40 -6.19 5.20
N SER A 378 8.72 -7.49 5.36
CA SER A 378 9.62 -8.26 4.48
C SER A 378 9.17 -8.18 3.03
N ALA A 379 7.91 -8.48 2.75
CA ALA A 379 7.34 -8.43 1.41
C ALA A 379 7.18 -7.00 0.84
N GLN A 380 7.30 -5.96 1.67
CA GLN A 380 7.12 -4.57 1.24
C GLN A 380 8.39 -3.73 1.33
N MET A 381 9.49 -4.29 1.82
CA MET A 381 10.76 -3.56 1.98
C MET A 381 11.26 -3.00 0.65
N MET A 382 11.19 -3.79 -0.42
CA MET A 382 11.56 -3.34 -1.76
C MET A 382 10.68 -2.18 -2.25
N SER A 383 9.37 -2.25 -2.03
CA SER A 383 8.44 -1.16 -2.37
C SER A 383 8.73 0.11 -1.54
N ALA A 384 9.09 -0.06 -0.26
CA ALA A 384 9.45 1.06 0.62
C ALA A 384 10.74 1.74 0.15
N ILE A 385 11.79 0.96 -0.16
CA ILE A 385 13.06 1.47 -0.70
C ILE A 385 12.84 2.19 -2.03
N TRP A 386 12.04 1.61 -2.92
CA TRP A 386 11.70 2.22 -4.21
C TRP A 386 11.02 3.59 -4.03
N ILE A 387 9.96 3.66 -3.22
CA ILE A 387 9.24 4.92 -2.96
C ILE A 387 10.17 5.93 -2.29
N PHE A 388 11.00 5.52 -1.33
CA PHE A 388 11.99 6.40 -0.71
C PHE A 388 12.97 6.96 -1.74
N SER A 389 13.50 6.12 -2.63
CA SER A 389 14.42 6.54 -3.71
C SER A 389 13.76 7.54 -4.67
N VAL A 390 12.50 7.33 -5.03
CA VAL A 390 11.71 8.25 -5.86
C VAL A 390 11.50 9.60 -5.16
N LEU A 391 11.23 9.59 -3.85
CA LEU A 391 11.07 10.83 -3.07
C LEU A 391 12.39 11.60 -2.94
N VAL A 392 13.50 10.90 -2.70
CA VAL A 392 14.84 11.48 -2.66
C VAL A 392 15.21 12.09 -4.00
N PHE A 393 15.02 11.37 -5.10
CA PHE A 393 15.19 11.91 -6.45
C PHE A 393 14.34 13.16 -6.68
N SER A 394 13.05 13.10 -6.36
CA SER A 394 12.13 14.22 -6.50
C SER A 394 12.59 15.45 -5.73
N TYR A 395 13.10 15.25 -4.51
CA TYR A 395 13.64 16.34 -3.69
C TYR A 395 14.85 16.99 -4.31
N PHE A 396 15.90 16.23 -4.68
CA PHE A 396 17.12 16.77 -5.26
C PHE A 396 16.88 17.41 -6.61
N PHE A 397 16.04 16.80 -7.44
CA PHE A 397 15.65 17.37 -8.73
C PHE A 397 14.91 18.71 -8.56
N SER A 398 13.97 18.78 -7.62
CA SER A 398 13.26 20.03 -7.33
C SER A 398 14.21 21.12 -6.77
N LEU A 399 15.19 20.72 -5.97
CA LEU A 399 16.20 21.62 -5.42
C LEU A 399 17.06 22.24 -6.55
N SER A 400 17.45 21.45 -7.55
CA SER A 400 18.23 21.95 -8.69
C SER A 400 17.48 23.01 -9.49
N ILE A 401 16.18 22.77 -9.77
CA ILE A 401 15.32 23.75 -10.47
C ILE A 401 15.12 25.02 -9.62
N PHE A 402 14.94 24.86 -8.31
CA PHE A 402 14.72 25.96 -7.40
C PHE A 402 15.94 26.89 -7.28
N ARG A 403 17.15 26.32 -7.23
CA ARG A 403 18.42 27.08 -7.21
C ARG A 403 18.63 27.85 -8.51
N LYS A 404 18.41 27.22 -9.67
CA LYS A 404 18.57 27.87 -10.98
C LYS A 404 17.70 29.12 -11.16
N ARG A 405 16.52 29.16 -10.52
CA ARG A 405 15.63 30.35 -10.57
C ARG A 405 16.05 31.49 -9.65
N ARG A 406 16.87 31.24 -8.63
CA ARG A 406 17.35 32.28 -7.72
C ARG A 406 18.64 32.92 -8.22
N SER A 407 19.38 32.27 -9.12
CA SER A 407 20.63 32.75 -9.68
C SER A 407 20.47 33.47 -11.04
N GLY A 408 19.32 33.45 -11.66
CA GLY A 408 18.96 34.23 -12.85
C GLY A 408 17.85 35.23 -12.55
#